data_3d090e17330f9a42f3a2edb697c5a21e
#
_entry.id   3d090e17330f9a42f3a2edb697c5a21e
#
_cell.length_a   1.000
_cell.length_b   1.000
_cell.length_c   1.000
_cell.angle_alpha   90.00
_cell.angle_beta   90.00
_cell.angle_gamma   90.00
#
_symmetry.space_group_name_H-M   'P 1'
#
loop_
_entity.id
_entity.type
_entity.pdbx_description
1 polymer ?
#
loop_
_entity_poly.entity_id
_entity_poly.type
_entity_poly.pdbx_seq_one_letter_code
_entity_poly.pdbx_strand_id
1 'polypeptide(L)'
;LNKMYICSCDWKRNYNAIFNFNYDPDMKTENLTSDFVNNHYTDSYFVDEIGDEHIMTSVDTPLRDNAFEITDEEKKDLIAMLFAEIMDVIGLDLTDDSLKGTPKRVAKMYIDEIFSGLNPKNKPSIALFENKYKYNQMLVEKNISFYSNCEHHFVPIIGKAHVAYISSGKVIGLSKLNRIVQYYAKRPQVQERLTTQIGNELKEILETENVAVIIEAKHLCVSSRGIQDDTSSTVTAFYGGVFNTPEKVTELQQY
;
A
#
# COMPACT_ATOMS: atom_id res chain seq x y z
N LEU A 1 -43.78 18.82 -12.83
CA LEU A 1 -42.40 19.19 -13.10
C LEU A 1 -41.58 17.88 -12.99
N ASN A 2 -41.49 17.18 -14.16
CA ASN A 2 -40.71 15.95 -14.29
C ASN A 2 -39.23 16.30 -14.25
N LYS A 3 -38.54 15.99 -13.18
CA LYS A 3 -37.08 15.83 -13.19
C LYS A 3 -36.79 14.50 -13.91
N MET A 4 -36.37 14.62 -15.15
CA MET A 4 -35.85 13.52 -15.93
C MET A 4 -34.48 13.12 -15.34
N TYR A 5 -34.44 12.06 -14.55
CA TYR A 5 -33.19 11.41 -14.20
C TYR A 5 -32.62 10.83 -15.49
N ILE A 6 -31.55 11.43 -15.99
CA ILE A 6 -30.74 10.82 -17.04
C ILE A 6 -30.05 9.64 -16.39
N CYS A 7 -30.61 8.48 -16.61
CA CYS A 7 -30.10 7.23 -16.10
C CYS A 7 -28.72 6.94 -16.73
N SER A 8 -27.76 6.67 -15.91
CA SER A 8 -26.41 6.17 -16.14
C SER A 8 -26.32 4.84 -16.97
N CYS A 9 -27.19 4.64 -17.96
CA CYS A 9 -27.35 3.35 -18.64
C CYS A 9 -26.21 2.95 -19.59
N ASP A 10 -25.34 3.90 -20.00
CA ASP A 10 -24.27 3.56 -20.97
C ASP A 10 -23.03 2.90 -20.34
N TRP A 11 -22.75 3.14 -19.08
CA TRP A 11 -21.64 2.49 -18.41
C TRP A 11 -21.96 1.05 -17.97
N LYS A 12 -23.24 0.73 -17.69
CA LYS A 12 -23.68 -0.64 -17.38
C LYS A 12 -23.49 -1.60 -18.56
N ARG A 13 -23.51 -1.11 -19.81
CA ARG A 13 -23.21 -1.93 -21.01
C ARG A 13 -21.73 -2.30 -21.10
N ASN A 14 -20.84 -1.41 -20.69
CA ASN A 14 -19.39 -1.70 -20.69
C ASN A 14 -19.00 -2.71 -19.59
N TYR A 15 -19.72 -2.74 -18.48
CA TYR A 15 -19.51 -3.69 -17.40
C TYR A 15 -19.68 -5.15 -17.85
N ASN A 16 -20.72 -5.44 -18.61
CA ASN A 16 -21.00 -6.78 -19.14
C ASN A 16 -19.98 -7.25 -20.18
N ALA A 17 -19.37 -6.33 -20.92
CA ALA A 17 -18.35 -6.65 -21.92
C ALA A 17 -17.01 -7.09 -21.28
N ILE A 18 -16.70 -6.56 -20.10
CA ILE A 18 -15.44 -6.84 -19.39
C ILE A 18 -15.54 -8.12 -18.54
N PHE A 19 -16.73 -8.44 -18.01
CA PHE A 19 -16.90 -9.52 -17.04
C PHE A 19 -17.74 -10.72 -17.50
N ASN A 20 -18.21 -10.74 -18.76
CA ASN A 20 -19.10 -11.83 -19.27
C ASN A 20 -20.37 -12.02 -18.41
N PHE A 21 -20.85 -10.97 -17.74
CA PHE A 21 -22.11 -11.00 -17.02
C PHE A 21 -23.28 -10.80 -17.99
N ASN A 22 -24.23 -11.72 -18.00
CA ASN A 22 -25.53 -11.51 -18.62
C ASN A 22 -26.31 -10.48 -17.81
N TYR A 23 -26.19 -9.19 -18.18
CA TYR A 23 -26.92 -8.10 -17.54
C TYR A 23 -28.39 -8.18 -17.87
N ASP A 24 -29.23 -8.34 -16.85
CA ASP A 24 -30.67 -8.15 -16.92
C ASP A 24 -30.99 -6.67 -16.64
N PRO A 25 -31.54 -5.92 -17.60
CA PRO A 25 -31.87 -4.50 -17.41
C PRO A 25 -32.95 -4.26 -16.33
N ASP A 26 -33.70 -5.29 -15.93
CA ASP A 26 -34.70 -5.20 -14.85
C ASP A 26 -34.16 -5.60 -13.48
N MET A 27 -32.88 -5.96 -13.38
CA MET A 27 -32.23 -6.30 -12.12
C MET A 27 -32.04 -5.05 -11.26
N LYS A 28 -32.68 -5.04 -10.09
CA LYS A 28 -32.50 -3.96 -9.10
C LYS A 28 -31.05 -3.92 -8.63
N THR A 29 -30.52 -2.72 -8.39
CA THR A 29 -29.14 -2.47 -7.93
C THR A 29 -28.75 -3.28 -6.67
N GLU A 30 -29.71 -3.64 -5.85
CA GLU A 30 -29.56 -4.51 -4.67
C GLU A 30 -28.96 -5.90 -5.00
N ASN A 31 -29.21 -6.43 -6.22
CA ASN A 31 -28.72 -7.75 -6.62
C ASN A 31 -27.32 -7.68 -7.26
N LEU A 32 -26.91 -6.55 -7.84
CA LEU A 32 -25.59 -6.41 -8.48
C LEU A 32 -24.44 -6.39 -7.45
N THR A 33 -24.67 -5.77 -6.31
CA THR A 33 -23.69 -5.77 -5.20
C THR A 33 -23.61 -7.14 -4.54
N SER A 34 -24.77 -7.82 -4.36
CA SER A 34 -24.80 -9.15 -3.76
C SER A 34 -24.14 -10.20 -4.67
N ASP A 35 -24.38 -10.16 -5.98
CA ASP A 35 -23.82 -11.14 -6.92
C ASP A 35 -22.33 -10.93 -7.16
N PHE A 36 -21.85 -9.68 -7.20
CA PHE A 36 -20.43 -9.39 -7.24
C PHE A 36 -19.72 -9.84 -5.96
N VAL A 37 -20.29 -9.54 -4.81
CA VAL A 37 -19.78 -9.96 -3.50
C VAL A 37 -19.83 -11.48 -3.37
N ASN A 38 -20.95 -12.12 -3.67
CA ASN A 38 -21.12 -13.58 -3.55
C ASN A 38 -20.24 -14.38 -4.53
N ASN A 39 -19.90 -13.85 -5.70
CA ASN A 39 -19.00 -14.49 -6.65
C ASN A 39 -17.51 -14.27 -6.36
N HIS A 40 -17.16 -13.24 -5.59
CA HIS A 40 -15.75 -12.88 -5.32
C HIS A 40 -15.38 -12.96 -3.85
N TYR A 41 -16.38 -12.95 -2.96
CA TYR A 41 -16.20 -13.02 -1.52
C TYR A 41 -17.09 -14.11 -0.96
N THR A 42 -16.52 -15.06 -0.24
CA THR A 42 -17.28 -16.05 0.54
C THR A 42 -17.90 -15.38 1.77
N ASP A 43 -18.99 -15.94 2.32
CA ASP A 43 -19.73 -15.42 3.50
C ASP A 43 -18.86 -15.07 4.72
N SER A 44 -17.61 -15.53 4.76
CA SER A 44 -16.65 -15.23 5.83
C SER A 44 -16.12 -13.79 5.83
N TYR A 45 -16.45 -12.96 4.83
CA TYR A 45 -15.99 -11.57 4.75
C TYR A 45 -16.93 -10.54 5.38
N PHE A 46 -18.17 -10.92 5.68
CA PHE A 46 -19.07 -10.07 6.46
C PHE A 46 -18.88 -10.37 7.94
N VAL A 47 -17.89 -9.73 8.54
CA VAL A 47 -17.76 -9.69 9.98
C VAL A 47 -18.77 -8.64 10.47
N ASP A 48 -19.68 -8.99 11.38
CA ASP A 48 -20.70 -8.09 11.94
C ASP A 48 -20.10 -6.92 12.75
N GLU A 49 -18.79 -6.92 12.93
CA GLU A 49 -18.05 -5.90 13.65
C GLU A 49 -16.94 -5.31 12.78
N ILE A 50 -16.51 -4.09 13.08
CA ILE A 50 -15.59 -3.24 12.29
C ILE A 50 -14.17 -3.86 12.08
N GLY A 51 -14.00 -5.14 12.35
CA GLY A 51 -12.73 -5.84 12.15
C GLY A 51 -11.69 -5.59 13.24
N ASP A 52 -12.08 -4.99 14.37
CA ASP A 52 -11.18 -4.69 15.48
C ASP A 52 -10.74 -5.94 16.25
N GLU A 53 -11.38 -7.09 15.99
CA GLU A 53 -11.08 -8.37 16.65
C GLU A 53 -10.10 -9.28 15.88
N HIS A 54 -9.49 -8.79 14.81
CA HIS A 54 -8.49 -9.61 14.11
C HIS A 54 -7.27 -9.84 15.02
N ILE A 55 -6.87 -11.10 15.15
CA ILE A 55 -5.80 -11.54 16.07
C ILE A 55 -4.45 -11.76 15.38
N MET A 56 -4.40 -11.64 14.05
CA MET A 56 -3.18 -11.87 13.27
C MET A 56 -3.06 -10.88 12.12
N THR A 57 -1.80 -10.49 11.82
CA THR A 57 -1.43 -9.80 10.59
C THR A 57 -0.59 -10.73 9.72
N SER A 58 -0.77 -10.66 8.41
CA SER A 58 0.03 -11.46 7.48
C SER A 58 1.49 -11.00 7.46
N VAL A 59 2.41 -11.93 7.30
CA VAL A 59 3.86 -11.66 7.18
C VAL A 59 4.17 -10.85 5.93
N ASP A 60 3.42 -11.07 4.85
CA ASP A 60 3.45 -10.25 3.63
C ASP A 60 2.09 -9.61 3.39
N THR A 61 2.02 -8.64 2.47
CA THR A 61 0.75 -8.04 2.06
C THR A 61 -0.16 -9.15 1.52
N PRO A 62 -1.36 -9.37 2.12
CA PRO A 62 -2.24 -10.44 1.67
C PRO A 62 -2.82 -10.11 0.29
N LEU A 63 -2.48 -10.91 -0.69
CA LEU A 63 -2.98 -10.81 -2.06
C LEU A 63 -3.76 -12.08 -2.41
N ARG A 64 -4.81 -11.94 -3.21
CA ARG A 64 -5.51 -13.09 -3.82
C ARG A 64 -4.59 -13.76 -4.84
N ASP A 65 -4.72 -15.06 -5.04
CA ASP A 65 -3.93 -15.82 -6.03
C ASP A 65 -4.06 -15.23 -7.44
N ASN A 66 -5.25 -14.73 -7.79
CA ASN A 66 -5.56 -14.12 -9.07
C ASN A 66 -5.41 -12.58 -9.12
N ALA A 67 -4.67 -11.97 -8.18
CA ALA A 67 -4.56 -10.52 -8.06
C ALA A 67 -4.03 -9.80 -9.32
N PHE A 68 -3.36 -10.54 -10.21
CA PHE A 68 -2.73 -10.01 -11.41
C PHE A 68 -3.32 -10.55 -12.72
N GLU A 69 -4.49 -11.22 -12.68
CA GLU A 69 -5.19 -11.69 -13.88
C GLU A 69 -5.77 -10.55 -14.71
N ILE A 70 -6.19 -9.47 -14.06
CA ILE A 70 -6.65 -8.25 -14.72
C ILE A 70 -5.53 -7.21 -14.79
N THR A 71 -5.51 -6.45 -15.88
CA THR A 71 -4.52 -5.40 -16.13
C THR A 71 -4.70 -4.20 -15.19
N ASP A 72 -3.66 -3.39 -15.06
CA ASP A 72 -3.74 -2.17 -14.25
C ASP A 72 -4.76 -1.15 -14.82
N GLU A 73 -4.98 -1.14 -16.15
CA GLU A 73 -6.03 -0.31 -16.77
C GLU A 73 -7.43 -0.79 -16.38
N GLU A 74 -7.69 -2.10 -16.47
CA GLU A 74 -8.96 -2.68 -16.04
C GLU A 74 -9.22 -2.43 -14.56
N LYS A 75 -8.19 -2.54 -13.70
CA LYS A 75 -8.30 -2.17 -12.28
C LYS A 75 -8.69 -0.70 -12.10
N LYS A 76 -8.09 0.21 -12.88
CA LYS A 76 -8.42 1.64 -12.81
C LYS A 76 -9.86 1.90 -13.23
N ASP A 77 -10.34 1.28 -14.28
CA ASP A 77 -11.73 1.45 -14.73
C ASP A 77 -12.72 0.96 -13.67
N LEU A 78 -12.46 -0.20 -13.07
CA LEU A 78 -13.29 -0.76 -11.99
C LEU A 78 -13.30 0.12 -10.74
N ILE A 79 -12.13 0.56 -10.30
CA ILE A 79 -12.02 1.42 -9.12
C ILE A 79 -12.72 2.76 -9.38
N ALA A 80 -12.58 3.34 -10.59
CA ALA A 80 -13.26 4.58 -10.94
C ALA A 80 -14.78 4.42 -10.86
N MET A 81 -15.30 3.32 -11.35
CA MET A 81 -16.73 3.00 -11.28
C MET A 81 -17.20 2.87 -9.81
N LEU A 82 -16.54 2.03 -9.02
CA LEU A 82 -16.89 1.80 -7.63
C LEU A 82 -16.74 3.08 -6.79
N PHE A 83 -15.75 3.91 -7.09
CA PHE A 83 -15.57 5.18 -6.39
C PHE A 83 -16.63 6.20 -6.75
N ALA A 84 -17.14 6.18 -7.99
CA ALA A 84 -18.29 7.00 -8.37
C ALA A 84 -19.54 6.61 -7.56
N GLU A 85 -19.79 5.31 -7.37
CA GLU A 85 -20.88 4.82 -6.51
C GLU A 85 -20.72 5.28 -5.06
N ILE A 86 -19.50 5.22 -4.51
CA ILE A 86 -19.21 5.74 -3.17
C ILE A 86 -19.55 7.22 -3.08
N MET A 87 -19.19 8.02 -4.08
CA MET A 87 -19.47 9.46 -4.11
C MET A 87 -20.98 9.73 -4.20
N ASP A 88 -21.72 8.95 -4.99
CA ASP A 88 -23.18 9.06 -5.10
C ASP A 88 -23.86 8.72 -3.77
N VAL A 89 -23.45 7.64 -3.12
CA VAL A 89 -23.97 7.23 -1.79
C VAL A 89 -23.71 8.30 -0.72
N ILE A 90 -22.59 9.02 -0.78
CA ILE A 90 -22.29 10.15 0.11
C ILE A 90 -23.20 11.37 -0.21
N GLY A 91 -23.84 11.38 -1.38
CA GLY A 91 -24.73 12.47 -1.82
C GLY A 91 -24.04 13.57 -2.63
N LEU A 92 -22.89 13.26 -3.25
CA LEU A 92 -22.16 14.21 -4.09
C LEU A 92 -22.74 14.25 -5.52
N ASP A 93 -22.84 15.45 -6.09
CA ASP A 93 -23.28 15.65 -7.47
C ASP A 93 -22.13 15.47 -8.46
N LEU A 94 -22.06 14.30 -9.11
CA LEU A 94 -21.05 13.97 -10.12
C LEU A 94 -21.24 14.69 -11.46
N THR A 95 -22.33 15.48 -11.64
CA THR A 95 -22.50 16.35 -12.81
C THR A 95 -21.75 17.66 -12.65
N ASP A 96 -21.37 18.02 -11.42
CA ASP A 96 -20.54 19.19 -11.14
C ASP A 96 -19.15 19.06 -11.77
N ASP A 97 -18.69 20.13 -12.40
CA ASP A 97 -17.42 20.15 -13.16
C ASP A 97 -16.20 19.84 -12.28
N SER A 98 -16.22 20.21 -11.00
CA SER A 98 -15.14 19.96 -10.05
C SER A 98 -15.03 18.49 -9.64
N LEU A 99 -16.15 17.75 -9.62
CA LEU A 99 -16.26 16.40 -9.10
C LEU A 99 -16.29 15.31 -10.18
N LYS A 100 -16.78 15.60 -11.38
CA LYS A 100 -16.97 14.62 -12.46
C LYS A 100 -15.73 13.80 -12.81
N GLY A 101 -14.53 14.34 -12.62
CA GLY A 101 -13.26 13.66 -12.89
C GLY A 101 -12.64 12.96 -11.67
N THR A 102 -13.22 13.12 -10.47
CA THR A 102 -12.65 12.58 -9.22
C THR A 102 -12.53 11.07 -9.22
N PRO A 103 -13.52 10.28 -9.68
CA PRO A 103 -13.40 8.83 -9.71
C PRO A 103 -12.18 8.32 -10.46
N LYS A 104 -11.92 8.87 -11.65
CA LYS A 104 -10.75 8.50 -12.46
C LYS A 104 -9.43 8.95 -11.81
N ARG A 105 -9.40 10.13 -11.18
CA ARG A 105 -8.22 10.60 -10.45
C ARG A 105 -7.87 9.69 -9.28
N VAL A 106 -8.87 9.26 -8.50
CA VAL A 106 -8.69 8.34 -7.39
C VAL A 106 -8.22 6.97 -7.87
N ALA A 107 -8.83 6.42 -8.90
CA ALA A 107 -8.43 5.15 -9.48
C ALA A 107 -6.98 5.15 -9.95
N LYS A 108 -6.59 6.21 -10.69
CA LYS A 108 -5.20 6.39 -11.12
C LYS A 108 -4.24 6.51 -9.95
N MET A 109 -4.57 7.32 -8.96
CA MET A 109 -3.77 7.49 -7.75
C MET A 109 -3.56 6.14 -7.04
N TYR A 110 -4.61 5.33 -6.89
CA TYR A 110 -4.51 4.04 -6.21
C TYR A 110 -3.58 3.07 -6.95
N ILE A 111 -3.74 2.91 -8.25
CA ILE A 111 -2.99 1.90 -9.01
C ILE A 111 -1.57 2.39 -9.35
N ASP A 112 -1.44 3.61 -9.87
CA ASP A 112 -0.16 4.09 -10.41
C ASP A 112 0.76 4.68 -9.33
N GLU A 113 0.21 5.10 -8.18
CA GLU A 113 0.96 5.87 -7.19
C GLU A 113 1.03 5.17 -5.83
N ILE A 114 -0.07 5.19 -5.05
CA ILE A 114 -0.02 4.81 -3.62
C ILE A 114 0.02 3.29 -3.39
N PHE A 115 -0.49 2.47 -4.31
CA PHE A 115 -0.43 1.01 -4.24
C PHE A 115 0.39 0.37 -5.37
N SER A 116 1.20 1.17 -6.06
CA SER A 116 2.04 0.68 -7.16
C SER A 116 3.08 -0.37 -6.72
N GLY A 117 3.44 -0.41 -5.44
CA GLY A 117 4.33 -1.42 -4.86
C GLY A 117 3.71 -2.82 -4.72
N LEU A 118 2.39 -2.97 -4.94
CA LEU A 118 1.75 -4.28 -5.02
C LEU A 118 2.14 -5.03 -6.31
N ASN A 119 2.38 -4.30 -7.40
CA ASN A 119 2.75 -4.92 -8.67
C ASN A 119 4.23 -5.31 -8.66
N PRO A 120 4.57 -6.63 -8.76
CA PRO A 120 5.95 -7.11 -8.75
C PRO A 120 6.82 -6.52 -9.88
N LYS A 121 6.21 -6.10 -11.00
CA LYS A 121 6.91 -5.47 -12.11
C LYS A 121 7.53 -4.11 -11.74
N ASN A 122 7.03 -3.48 -10.68
CA ASN A 122 7.52 -2.21 -10.17
C ASN A 122 8.66 -2.38 -9.14
N LYS A 123 9.05 -3.63 -8.83
CA LYS A 123 10.19 -3.90 -7.94
C LYS A 123 11.45 -3.27 -8.55
N PRO A 124 12.19 -2.43 -7.81
CA PRO A 124 13.34 -1.72 -8.38
C PRO A 124 14.45 -2.69 -8.76
N SER A 125 15.02 -2.50 -9.95
CA SER A 125 16.25 -3.19 -10.32
C SER A 125 17.41 -2.70 -9.46
N ILE A 126 18.14 -3.64 -8.87
CA ILE A 126 19.25 -3.34 -7.96
C ILE A 126 20.57 -3.56 -8.68
N ALA A 127 21.45 -2.55 -8.61
CA ALA A 127 22.85 -2.67 -9.00
C ALA A 127 23.70 -2.74 -7.74
N LEU A 128 24.49 -3.79 -7.63
CA LEU A 128 25.48 -3.97 -6.59
C LEU A 128 26.87 -3.73 -7.16
N PHE A 129 27.77 -3.26 -6.33
CA PHE A 129 29.17 -3.02 -6.63
C PHE A 129 30.05 -3.78 -5.67
N GLU A 130 31.23 -4.20 -6.13
CA GLU A 130 32.23 -4.77 -5.24
C GLU A 130 32.75 -3.70 -4.27
N ASN A 131 32.87 -4.05 -3.00
CA ASN A 131 33.45 -3.19 -1.97
C ASN A 131 34.99 -3.17 -2.09
N LYS A 132 35.51 -2.61 -3.18
CA LYS A 132 36.96 -2.53 -3.43
C LYS A 132 37.72 -1.69 -2.41
N TYR A 133 37.03 -0.73 -1.77
CA TYR A 133 37.61 0.10 -0.70
C TYR A 133 37.72 -0.64 0.62
N LYS A 134 37.16 -1.87 0.73
CA LYS A 134 37.10 -2.65 1.97
C LYS A 134 36.51 -1.85 3.14
N TYR A 135 35.49 -1.04 2.82
CA TYR A 135 34.77 -0.30 3.85
C TYR A 135 33.93 -1.26 4.68
N ASN A 136 34.41 -1.58 5.86
CA ASN A 136 33.81 -2.55 6.78
C ASN A 136 33.14 -1.89 7.99
N GLN A 137 32.88 -0.57 7.92
CA GLN A 137 32.15 0.16 8.93
C GLN A 137 30.65 0.18 8.60
N MET A 138 29.85 0.58 9.56
CA MET A 138 28.41 0.80 9.37
C MET A 138 28.20 1.95 8.37
N LEU A 139 27.43 1.69 7.32
CA LEU A 139 26.88 2.73 6.46
C LEU A 139 25.44 2.98 6.90
N VAL A 140 25.08 4.24 7.08
CA VAL A 140 23.72 4.65 7.44
C VAL A 140 23.18 5.62 6.40
N GLU A 141 22.07 5.27 5.77
CA GLU A 141 21.24 6.17 4.97
C GLU A 141 20.04 6.58 5.82
N LYS A 142 19.99 7.84 6.22
CA LYS A 142 18.98 8.32 7.16
C LYS A 142 18.00 9.31 6.55
N ASN A 143 16.86 9.45 7.21
CA ASN A 143 15.80 10.38 6.81
C ASN A 143 15.21 10.09 5.42
N ILE A 144 15.16 8.83 5.01
CA ILE A 144 14.47 8.42 3.78
C ILE A 144 12.99 8.68 3.97
N SER A 145 12.47 9.75 3.38
CA SER A 145 11.04 10.07 3.48
C SER A 145 10.21 9.03 2.71
N PHE A 146 9.11 8.59 3.29
CA PHE A 146 8.18 7.70 2.63
C PHE A 146 6.73 8.08 2.95
N TYR A 147 5.84 7.65 2.06
CA TYR A 147 4.40 7.73 2.20
C TYR A 147 3.84 6.33 1.98
N SER A 148 3.07 5.84 2.95
CA SER A 148 2.37 4.56 2.90
C SER A 148 0.90 4.77 3.25
N ASN A 149 0.12 3.70 3.25
CA ASN A 149 -1.28 3.75 3.65
C ASN A 149 -1.57 2.62 4.63
N CYS A 150 -2.26 2.96 5.72
CA CYS A 150 -2.73 1.99 6.69
C CYS A 150 -3.67 0.98 6.00
N GLU A 151 -3.44 -0.32 6.18
CA GLU A 151 -4.26 -1.36 5.54
C GLU A 151 -5.70 -1.39 6.07
N HIS A 152 -5.94 -0.91 7.30
CA HIS A 152 -7.26 -0.93 7.93
C HIS A 152 -8.20 0.19 7.43
N HIS A 153 -7.66 1.35 7.07
CA HIS A 153 -8.45 2.54 6.73
C HIS A 153 -8.09 3.17 5.39
N PHE A 154 -7.04 2.71 4.72
CA PHE A 154 -6.46 3.30 3.49
C PHE A 154 -6.10 4.79 3.65
N VAL A 155 -5.83 5.21 4.89
CA VAL A 155 -5.41 6.58 5.23
C VAL A 155 -3.88 6.63 5.33
N PRO A 156 -3.24 7.74 4.94
CA PRO A 156 -1.78 7.81 4.87
C PRO A 156 -1.04 7.55 6.18
N ILE A 157 0.12 6.91 6.05
CA ILE A 157 1.20 6.83 7.02
C ILE A 157 2.36 7.66 6.45
N ILE A 158 2.81 8.67 7.16
CA ILE A 158 3.86 9.59 6.70
C ILE A 158 5.05 9.46 7.62
N GLY A 159 6.22 9.10 7.08
CA GLY A 159 7.34 8.82 7.94
C GLY A 159 8.70 8.95 7.29
N LYS A 160 9.70 8.58 8.09
CA LYS A 160 11.09 8.48 7.71
C LYS A 160 11.63 7.10 8.06
N ALA A 161 12.39 6.52 7.14
CA ALA A 161 13.14 5.31 7.36
C ALA A 161 14.64 5.64 7.48
N HIS A 162 15.30 4.90 8.36
CA HIS A 162 16.74 4.88 8.52
C HIS A 162 17.21 3.47 8.24
N VAL A 163 18.12 3.33 7.31
CA VAL A 163 18.65 2.03 6.88
C VAL A 163 20.14 2.00 7.17
N ALA A 164 20.58 0.97 7.86
CA ALA A 164 22.00 0.75 8.11
C ALA A 164 22.40 -0.66 7.65
N TYR A 165 23.63 -0.79 7.16
CA TYR A 165 24.22 -2.10 6.89
C TYR A 165 25.74 -2.08 7.05
N ILE A 166 26.33 -3.27 7.27
CA ILE A 166 27.75 -3.51 7.17
C ILE A 166 27.98 -4.48 6.03
N SER A 167 28.79 -4.06 5.06
CA SER A 167 29.06 -4.80 3.84
C SER A 167 29.75 -6.14 4.10
N SER A 168 29.31 -7.19 3.43
CA SER A 168 29.98 -8.50 3.35
C SER A 168 30.84 -8.68 2.07
N GLY A 169 31.16 -7.56 1.39
CA GLY A 169 31.90 -7.57 0.13
C GLY A 169 31.18 -6.88 -1.01
N LYS A 170 29.89 -6.59 -0.83
CA LYS A 170 29.05 -5.86 -1.80
C LYS A 170 28.52 -4.58 -1.19
N VAL A 171 28.36 -3.56 -2.00
CA VAL A 171 27.73 -2.28 -1.64
C VAL A 171 26.62 -1.94 -2.63
N ILE A 172 25.60 -1.26 -2.15
CA ILE A 172 24.45 -0.84 -2.92
C ILE A 172 24.49 0.67 -3.18
N GLY A 173 24.01 1.10 -4.33
CA GLY A 173 23.86 2.53 -4.60
C GLY A 173 22.81 3.16 -3.67
N LEU A 174 23.10 4.31 -3.05
CA LEU A 174 22.23 4.97 -2.06
C LEU A 174 20.79 5.17 -2.58
N SER A 175 20.65 5.61 -3.84
CA SER A 175 19.34 5.77 -4.47
C SER A 175 18.53 4.45 -4.54
N LYS A 176 19.19 3.29 -4.49
CA LYS A 176 18.50 2.00 -4.49
C LYS A 176 17.91 1.67 -3.13
N LEU A 177 18.58 2.06 -2.04
CA LEU A 177 18.01 1.98 -0.68
C LEU A 177 16.68 2.76 -0.61
N ASN A 178 16.69 4.01 -1.09
CA ASN A 178 15.49 4.83 -1.17
C ASN A 178 14.37 4.16 -1.98
N ARG A 179 14.71 3.57 -3.13
CA ARG A 179 13.71 2.89 -3.98
C ARG A 179 13.12 1.63 -3.36
N ILE A 180 13.91 0.88 -2.59
CA ILE A 180 13.42 -0.28 -1.84
C ILE A 180 12.41 0.17 -0.78
N VAL A 181 12.75 1.19 0.01
CA VAL A 181 11.83 1.77 1.00
C VAL A 181 10.53 2.21 0.33
N GLN A 182 10.61 2.95 -0.78
CA GLN A 182 9.43 3.41 -1.52
C GLN A 182 8.59 2.27 -2.08
N TYR A 183 9.22 1.21 -2.60
CA TYR A 183 8.51 0.08 -3.17
C TYR A 183 7.66 -0.66 -2.12
N TYR A 184 8.22 -0.91 -0.93
CA TYR A 184 7.49 -1.57 0.14
C TYR A 184 6.50 -0.63 0.83
N ALA A 185 6.77 0.67 0.89
CA ALA A 185 5.84 1.66 1.43
C ALA A 185 4.58 1.82 0.57
N LYS A 186 4.68 1.66 -0.76
CA LYS A 186 3.56 1.81 -1.70
C LYS A 186 2.64 0.57 -1.73
N ARG A 187 2.18 0.16 -0.57
CA ARG A 187 1.25 -0.96 -0.33
C ARG A 187 0.31 -0.59 0.81
N PRO A 188 -0.84 -1.26 0.96
CA PRO A 188 -1.55 -1.27 2.24
C PRO A 188 -0.65 -1.91 3.31
N GLN A 189 -0.34 -1.19 4.41
CA GLN A 189 0.67 -1.61 5.37
C GLN A 189 0.23 -1.49 6.83
N VAL A 190 0.85 -2.33 7.64
CA VAL A 190 1.16 -2.05 9.05
C VAL A 190 2.65 -1.74 9.16
N GLN A 191 3.04 -0.88 10.08
CA GLN A 191 4.41 -0.36 10.14
C GLN A 191 5.44 -1.45 10.46
N GLU A 192 5.08 -2.41 11.28
CA GLU A 192 5.91 -3.56 11.67
C GLU A 192 6.25 -4.45 10.45
N ARG A 193 5.26 -4.71 9.60
CA ARG A 193 5.47 -5.45 8.35
C ARG A 193 6.36 -4.68 7.39
N LEU A 194 6.10 -3.39 7.19
CA LEU A 194 6.92 -2.53 6.35
C LEU A 194 8.39 -2.57 6.76
N THR A 195 8.66 -2.42 8.06
CA THR A 195 10.00 -2.44 8.63
C THR A 195 10.70 -3.78 8.38
N THR A 196 9.98 -4.88 8.62
CA THR A 196 10.48 -6.25 8.44
C THR A 196 10.73 -6.58 6.97
N GLN A 197 9.82 -6.20 6.07
CA GLN A 197 9.98 -6.43 4.63
C GLN A 197 11.20 -5.72 4.07
N ILE A 198 11.43 -4.47 4.45
CA ILE A 198 12.62 -3.71 4.02
C ILE A 198 13.89 -4.38 4.55
N GLY A 199 13.91 -4.77 5.82
CA GLY A 199 15.06 -5.42 6.44
C GLY A 199 15.42 -6.74 5.76
N ASN A 200 14.44 -7.61 5.52
CA ASN A 200 14.65 -8.90 4.87
C ASN A 200 15.09 -8.74 3.41
N GLU A 201 14.48 -7.85 2.65
CA GLU A 201 14.88 -7.56 1.27
C GLU A 201 16.34 -7.10 1.18
N LEU A 202 16.76 -6.23 2.10
CA LEU A 202 18.14 -5.73 2.12
C LEU A 202 19.14 -6.81 2.53
N LYS A 203 18.79 -7.71 3.45
CA LYS A 203 19.62 -8.87 3.79
C LYS A 203 19.85 -9.77 2.57
N GLU A 204 18.78 -10.06 1.85
CA GLU A 204 18.84 -10.88 0.64
C GLU A 204 19.69 -10.22 -0.45
N ILE A 205 19.42 -8.95 -0.77
CA ILE A 205 20.12 -8.22 -1.83
C ILE A 205 21.62 -8.06 -1.52
N LEU A 206 21.96 -7.66 -0.28
CA LEU A 206 23.33 -7.38 0.14
C LEU A 206 24.12 -8.65 0.52
N GLU A 207 23.45 -9.79 0.56
CA GLU A 207 24.02 -11.08 1.01
C GLU A 207 24.72 -10.93 2.38
N THR A 208 24.08 -10.22 3.31
CA THR A 208 24.58 -9.98 4.67
C THR A 208 23.46 -10.03 5.70
N GLU A 209 23.75 -10.62 6.85
CA GLU A 209 22.85 -10.54 7.99
C GLU A 209 22.88 -9.17 8.70
N ASN A 210 23.94 -8.38 8.45
CA ASN A 210 24.22 -7.14 9.17
C ASN A 210 23.43 -5.96 8.57
N VAL A 211 22.13 -5.96 8.79
CA VAL A 211 21.19 -4.93 8.33
C VAL A 211 20.36 -4.44 9.52
N ALA A 212 20.11 -3.14 9.58
CA ALA A 212 19.14 -2.56 10.49
C ALA A 212 18.23 -1.58 9.73
N VAL A 213 16.96 -1.54 10.13
CA VAL A 213 15.96 -0.60 9.63
C VAL A 213 15.24 -0.02 10.83
N ILE A 214 15.14 1.30 10.89
CA ILE A 214 14.33 2.01 11.89
C ILE A 214 13.34 2.88 11.12
N ILE A 215 12.08 2.81 11.46
CA ILE A 215 11.02 3.63 10.87
C ILE A 215 10.36 4.44 11.99
N GLU A 216 10.27 5.74 11.78
CA GLU A 216 9.44 6.63 12.57
C GLU A 216 8.35 7.23 11.67
N ALA A 217 7.09 7.10 12.06
CA ALA A 217 5.98 7.56 11.25
C ALA A 217 4.80 8.07 12.07
N LYS A 218 4.07 9.01 11.46
CA LYS A 218 2.79 9.52 11.89
C LYS A 218 1.67 8.80 11.12
N HIS A 219 0.70 8.29 11.85
CA HIS A 219 -0.44 7.56 11.30
C HIS A 219 -1.67 8.46 11.23
N LEU A 220 -2.11 8.81 10.01
CA LEU A 220 -3.27 9.68 9.86
C LEU A 220 -4.59 8.98 10.27
N CYS A 221 -4.61 7.66 10.31
CA CYS A 221 -5.75 6.93 10.88
C CYS A 221 -5.95 7.18 12.39
N VAL A 222 -4.91 7.65 13.09
CA VAL A 222 -4.94 8.08 14.49
C VAL A 222 -5.13 9.59 14.58
N SER A 223 -4.36 10.37 13.80
CA SER A 223 -4.32 11.84 13.95
C SER A 223 -5.45 12.58 13.24
N SER A 224 -5.96 12.09 12.10
CA SER A 224 -6.96 12.81 11.31
C SER A 224 -8.41 12.39 11.58
N ARG A 225 -8.61 11.30 12.31
CA ARG A 225 -9.91 10.73 12.68
C ARG A 225 -9.81 9.93 13.99
N GLY A 226 -10.93 9.40 14.49
CA GLY A 226 -10.96 8.59 15.71
C GLY A 226 -10.47 9.38 16.91
N ILE A 227 -9.33 9.00 17.48
CA ILE A 227 -8.77 9.64 18.68
C ILE A 227 -8.20 11.06 18.43
N GLN A 228 -7.87 11.39 17.19
CA GLN A 228 -7.39 12.71 16.77
C GLN A 228 -6.13 13.20 17.52
N ASP A 229 -5.25 12.27 17.93
CA ASP A 229 -3.95 12.65 18.48
C ASP A 229 -2.95 12.93 17.35
N ASP A 230 -2.55 14.20 17.22
CA ASP A 230 -1.61 14.65 16.21
C ASP A 230 -0.16 14.77 16.72
N THR A 231 0.08 14.47 17.99
CA THR A 231 1.38 14.58 18.64
C THR A 231 2.15 13.28 18.68
N SER A 232 1.47 12.14 18.65
CA SER A 232 2.10 10.82 18.71
C SER A 232 2.77 10.42 17.39
N SER A 233 3.90 9.72 17.51
CA SER A 233 4.54 8.99 16.41
C SER A 233 4.81 7.54 16.83
N THR A 234 4.88 6.65 15.86
CA THR A 234 5.22 5.24 16.09
C THR A 234 6.62 4.96 15.58
N VAL A 235 7.43 4.28 16.40
CA VAL A 235 8.77 3.83 16.02
C VAL A 235 8.80 2.31 15.99
N THR A 236 9.26 1.74 14.87
CA THR A 236 9.51 0.31 14.70
C THR A 236 10.94 0.07 14.25
N ALA A 237 11.51 -1.07 14.63
CA ALA A 237 12.88 -1.41 14.27
C ALA A 237 13.02 -2.87 13.85
N PHE A 238 13.91 -3.10 12.90
CA PHE A 238 14.42 -4.40 12.51
C PHE A 238 15.93 -4.42 12.71
N TYR A 239 16.43 -5.39 13.45
CA TYR A 239 17.85 -5.58 13.69
C TYR A 239 18.28 -6.97 13.25
N GLY A 240 19.30 -7.05 12.38
CA GLY A 240 19.88 -8.30 11.90
C GLY A 240 21.38 -8.40 12.21
N GLY A 241 21.89 -9.61 12.33
CA GLY A 241 23.31 -9.88 12.55
C GLY A 241 23.89 -9.12 13.75
N VAL A 242 24.95 -8.37 13.54
CA VAL A 242 25.63 -7.60 14.59
C VAL A 242 24.77 -6.50 15.21
N PHE A 243 23.74 -6.03 14.50
CA PHE A 243 22.81 -5.04 15.04
C PHE A 243 21.89 -5.57 16.14
N ASN A 244 21.90 -6.88 16.41
CA ASN A 244 21.23 -7.46 17.58
C ASN A 244 22.02 -7.25 18.88
N THR A 245 23.22 -6.62 18.84
CA THR A 245 23.99 -6.33 20.04
C THR A 245 23.70 -4.95 20.58
N PRO A 246 23.63 -4.76 21.92
CA PRO A 246 23.35 -3.46 22.53
C PRO A 246 24.32 -2.34 22.09
N GLU A 247 25.60 -2.71 21.91
CA GLU A 247 26.64 -1.77 21.49
C GLU A 247 26.34 -1.19 20.10
N LYS A 248 25.97 -2.06 19.14
CA LYS A 248 25.65 -1.63 17.77
C LYS A 248 24.32 -0.87 17.67
N VAL A 249 23.34 -1.24 18.47
CA VAL A 249 22.10 -0.46 18.60
C VAL A 249 22.40 0.93 19.14
N THR A 250 23.23 1.04 20.21
CA THR A 250 23.63 2.33 20.77
C THR A 250 24.41 3.18 19.77
N GLU A 251 25.34 2.56 19.02
CA GLU A 251 26.09 3.24 17.97
C GLU A 251 25.16 3.78 16.87
N LEU A 252 24.19 2.98 16.42
CA LEU A 252 23.22 3.37 15.40
C LEU A 252 22.35 4.55 15.86
N GLN A 253 21.95 4.58 17.13
CA GLN A 253 21.13 5.66 17.70
C GLN A 253 21.85 7.02 17.80
N GLN A 254 23.17 7.07 17.62
CA GLN A 254 23.94 8.31 17.60
C GLN A 254 23.87 9.04 16.25
N TYR A 255 23.39 8.38 15.22
CA TYR A 255 23.22 8.96 13.88
C TYR A 255 21.80 9.51 13.68
#